data_bbb0cfd5a2da39a9f2c063afdb99199c
#
_entry.id   bbb0cfd5a2da39a9f2c063afdb99199c
#
_cell.length_a   1.000
_cell.length_b   1.000
_cell.length_c   1.000
_cell.angle_alpha   90.00
_cell.angle_beta   90.00
_cell.angle_gamma   90.00
#
_symmetry.space_group_name_H-M   'P 1'
#
loop_
_entity.id
_entity.type
_entity.pdbx_description
1 polymer ?
#
loop_
_entity_poly.entity_id
_entity_poly.type
_entity_poly.pdbx_seq_one_letter_code
_entity_poly.pdbx_strand_id
1 'polypeptide(L)'
;MERIDLGKVNRLPAAILENLPESIGNVGCYSVHVEEDCVTVVDQSKVARRGRKPTVMEISTEIIRRRGVKYRVMGYTRMNDAYRGAGVAALVYELVAKQTGPIMSGSSQSGGGRSIWNTLAKRGLLTVLANWKGVYHEVESTEFGEVAAYNFSLYSTAARLCAA
;
A
#
# COMPACT_ATOMS: atom_id res chain seq x y z
N MET A 1 -22.71 22.45 -20.99
CA MET A 1 -21.32 22.15 -20.59
C MET A 1 -21.32 21.97 -19.07
N GLU A 2 -21.52 20.73 -18.63
CA GLU A 2 -21.46 20.42 -17.20
C GLU A 2 -20.05 20.72 -16.71
N ARG A 3 -19.95 21.61 -15.75
CA ARG A 3 -18.71 21.76 -14.98
C ARG A 3 -18.47 20.43 -14.28
N ILE A 4 -17.47 19.71 -14.73
CA ILE A 4 -16.91 18.61 -13.95
C ILE A 4 -16.44 19.25 -12.66
N ASP A 5 -17.20 18.99 -11.59
CA ASP A 5 -16.84 19.43 -10.25
C ASP A 5 -15.59 18.67 -9.80
N LEU A 6 -14.43 19.22 -10.14
CA LEU A 6 -13.11 18.73 -9.69
C LEU A 6 -12.92 18.88 -8.16
N GLY A 7 -13.95 19.33 -7.47
CA GLY A 7 -13.92 19.63 -6.04
C GLY A 7 -14.49 18.57 -5.12
N LYS A 8 -14.83 17.37 -5.59
CA LYS A 8 -15.07 16.25 -4.69
C LYS A 8 -13.74 15.74 -4.16
N VAL A 9 -13.24 16.44 -3.16
CA VAL A 9 -12.19 15.99 -2.27
C VAL A 9 -12.49 14.52 -1.91
N ASN A 10 -11.61 13.59 -2.25
CA ASN A 10 -11.72 12.20 -1.82
C ASN A 10 -11.57 12.17 -0.29
N ARG A 11 -12.68 12.24 0.39
CA ARG A 11 -12.75 12.09 1.84
C ARG A 11 -13.15 10.65 2.15
N LEU A 12 -12.24 9.95 2.76
CA LEU A 12 -12.56 8.64 3.31
C LEU A 12 -13.41 8.81 4.57
N PRO A 13 -14.38 7.91 4.81
CA PRO A 13 -15.11 7.89 6.06
C PRO A 13 -14.16 7.74 7.24
N ALA A 14 -14.45 8.42 8.35
CA ALA A 14 -13.68 8.24 9.58
C ALA A 14 -13.77 6.79 10.06
N ALA A 15 -12.64 6.25 10.51
CA ALA A 15 -12.55 4.88 10.99
C ALA A 15 -13.25 4.73 12.33
N ILE A 16 -14.06 3.68 12.46
CA ILE A 16 -14.69 3.28 13.73
C ILE A 16 -13.68 2.45 14.50
N LEU A 17 -13.13 3.02 15.57
CA LEU A 17 -11.97 2.44 16.28
C LEU A 17 -12.24 1.06 16.88
N GLU A 18 -13.45 0.82 17.39
CA GLU A 18 -13.85 -0.48 17.96
C GLU A 18 -13.89 -1.61 16.94
N ASN A 19 -14.06 -1.29 15.65
CA ASN A 19 -14.12 -2.27 14.56
C ASN A 19 -12.75 -2.60 13.97
N LEU A 20 -11.70 -1.87 14.35
CA LEU A 20 -10.35 -2.10 13.83
C LEU A 20 -9.66 -3.23 14.59
N PRO A 21 -8.92 -4.10 13.89
CA PRO A 21 -8.01 -5.03 14.55
C PRO A 21 -6.89 -4.26 15.24
N GLU A 22 -6.11 -4.95 16.05
CA GLU A 22 -4.92 -4.38 16.67
C GLU A 22 -3.96 -3.82 15.61
N SER A 23 -3.32 -2.69 15.90
CA SER A 23 -2.33 -2.09 15.01
C SER A 23 -1.11 -2.98 14.85
N ILE A 24 -0.61 -3.11 13.63
CA ILE A 24 0.66 -3.79 13.33
C ILE A 24 1.89 -2.88 13.52
N GLY A 25 1.67 -1.61 13.75
CA GLY A 25 2.71 -0.60 13.90
C GLY A 25 2.24 0.78 13.48
N ASN A 26 3.15 1.72 13.50
CA ASN A 26 2.89 3.11 13.18
C ASN A 26 3.82 3.62 12.08
N VAL A 27 3.30 4.52 11.26
CA VAL A 27 4.06 5.38 10.37
C VAL A 27 3.90 6.80 10.90
N GLY A 28 4.90 7.31 11.61
CA GLY A 28 4.78 8.56 12.35
C GLY A 28 3.64 8.48 13.38
N CYS A 29 2.68 9.40 13.31
CA CYS A 29 1.49 9.41 14.17
C CYS A 29 0.30 8.63 13.59
N TYR A 30 0.49 7.87 12.53
CA TYR A 30 -0.54 7.07 11.88
C TYR A 30 -0.42 5.61 12.29
N SER A 31 -1.48 5.03 12.84
CA SER A 31 -1.55 3.60 13.13
C SER A 31 -2.01 2.81 11.90
N VAL A 32 -1.42 1.64 11.71
CA VAL A 32 -1.73 0.77 10.57
C VAL A 32 -2.43 -0.49 11.08
N HIS A 33 -3.60 -0.76 10.53
CA HIS A 33 -4.45 -1.89 10.89
C HIS A 33 -4.67 -2.77 9.68
N VAL A 34 -4.39 -4.06 9.79
CA VAL A 34 -4.43 -5.02 8.68
C VAL A 34 -5.46 -6.10 8.93
N GLU A 35 -6.42 -6.18 8.03
CA GLU A 35 -7.36 -7.29 7.89
C GLU A 35 -7.01 -8.09 6.63
N GLU A 36 -7.69 -9.19 6.40
CA GLU A 36 -7.41 -10.05 5.23
C GLU A 36 -7.64 -9.31 3.91
N ASP A 37 -8.70 -8.51 3.84
CA ASP A 37 -9.17 -7.81 2.65
C ASP A 37 -8.91 -6.30 2.63
N CYS A 38 -8.37 -5.75 3.70
CA CYS A 38 -8.19 -4.31 3.84
C CYS A 38 -7.03 -3.93 4.77
N VAL A 39 -6.34 -2.86 4.39
CA VAL A 39 -5.43 -2.13 5.27
C VAL A 39 -6.03 -0.76 5.52
N THR A 40 -6.17 -0.39 6.79
CA THR A 40 -6.70 0.92 7.21
C THR A 40 -5.63 1.67 7.99
N VAL A 41 -5.38 2.90 7.60
CA VAL A 41 -4.42 3.80 8.26
C VAL A 41 -5.17 4.94 8.90
N VAL A 42 -4.93 5.17 10.19
CA VAL A 42 -5.69 6.10 11.03
C VAL A 42 -4.76 7.15 11.64
N ASP A 43 -5.18 8.40 11.60
CA ASP A 43 -4.46 9.51 12.23
C ASP A 43 -4.69 9.54 13.74
N GLN A 44 -3.72 9.05 14.51
CA GLN A 44 -3.76 9.03 15.95
C GLN A 44 -3.47 10.38 16.61
N SER A 45 -2.99 11.37 15.85
CA SER A 45 -2.76 12.73 16.35
C SER A 45 -4.07 13.50 16.59
N LYS A 46 -5.17 13.03 16.02
CA LYS A 46 -6.49 13.65 16.16
C LYS A 46 -7.26 13.05 17.32
N VAL A 47 -8.05 13.89 17.99
CA VAL A 47 -8.94 13.45 19.08
C VAL A 47 -10.10 12.65 18.48
N ALA A 48 -10.43 11.51 19.10
CA ALA A 48 -11.57 10.72 18.72
C ALA A 48 -12.88 11.49 18.92
N ARG A 49 -13.76 11.42 17.91
CA ARG A 49 -15.11 11.97 17.99
C ARG A 49 -16.11 10.84 17.79
N ARG A 50 -16.95 10.58 18.81
CA ARG A 50 -17.92 9.47 18.77
C ARG A 50 -17.29 8.11 18.43
N GLY A 51 -16.11 7.81 19.01
CA GLY A 51 -15.38 6.57 18.74
C GLY A 51 -14.75 6.47 17.35
N ARG A 52 -14.58 7.58 16.64
CA ARG A 52 -14.01 7.63 15.29
C ARG A 52 -12.83 8.59 15.21
N LYS A 53 -11.87 8.23 14.37
CA LYS A 53 -10.74 9.09 13.99
C LYS A 53 -10.62 9.18 12.48
N PRO A 54 -9.97 10.24 11.95
CA PRO A 54 -9.77 10.36 10.50
C PRO A 54 -9.02 9.18 9.92
N THR A 55 -9.52 8.67 8.80
CA THR A 55 -8.81 7.70 7.97
C THR A 55 -7.84 8.43 7.07
N VAL A 56 -6.58 8.07 7.14
CA VAL A 56 -5.54 8.59 6.24
C VAL A 56 -5.61 7.91 4.89
N MET A 57 -5.75 6.59 4.91
CA MET A 57 -5.62 5.74 3.73
C MET A 57 -6.32 4.40 3.94
N GLU A 58 -6.87 3.87 2.87
CA GLU A 58 -7.39 2.50 2.80
C GLU A 58 -6.81 1.77 1.59
N ILE A 59 -6.43 0.53 1.77
CA ILE A 59 -5.92 -0.33 0.70
C ILE A 59 -6.77 -1.60 0.67
N SER A 60 -7.40 -1.89 -0.45
CA SER A 60 -8.03 -3.18 -0.68
C SER A 60 -6.96 -4.22 -0.91
N THR A 61 -7.03 -5.34 -0.21
CA THR A 61 -6.05 -6.40 -0.31
C THR A 61 -6.71 -7.75 -0.55
N GLU A 62 -5.94 -8.68 -1.07
CA GLU A 62 -6.32 -10.06 -1.28
C GLU A 62 -5.15 -10.96 -0.91
N ILE A 63 -5.43 -12.10 -0.30
CA ILE A 63 -4.39 -13.09 -0.01
C ILE A 63 -4.41 -14.16 -1.09
N ILE A 64 -3.26 -14.36 -1.72
CA ILE A 64 -3.07 -15.44 -2.70
C ILE A 64 -1.90 -16.33 -2.28
N ARG A 65 -1.91 -17.55 -2.79
CA ARG A 65 -0.79 -18.49 -2.63
C ARG A 65 -0.23 -18.83 -4.00
N ARG A 66 1.09 -18.69 -4.15
CA ARG A 66 1.81 -19.13 -5.34
C ARG A 66 3.04 -19.95 -4.92
N ARG A 67 3.14 -21.17 -5.43
CA ARG A 67 4.24 -22.09 -5.10
C ARG A 67 4.45 -22.26 -3.58
N GLY A 68 3.35 -22.36 -2.83
CA GLY A 68 3.37 -22.53 -1.38
C GLY A 68 3.66 -21.25 -0.58
N VAL A 69 3.95 -20.11 -1.23
CA VAL A 69 4.18 -18.84 -0.57
C VAL A 69 2.91 -18.02 -0.57
N LYS A 70 2.58 -17.47 0.59
CA LYS A 70 1.44 -16.58 0.80
C LYS A 70 1.84 -15.15 0.51
N TYR A 71 1.14 -14.52 -0.42
CA TYR A 71 1.31 -13.10 -0.77
C TYR A 71 0.06 -12.30 -0.46
N ARG A 72 0.27 -11.08 -0.03
CA ARG A 72 -0.78 -10.06 0.04
C ARG A 72 -0.72 -9.21 -1.21
N VAL A 73 -1.76 -9.29 -2.04
CA VAL A 73 -1.90 -8.42 -3.20
C VAL A 73 -2.40 -7.06 -2.74
N MET A 74 -1.63 -6.02 -2.98
CA MET A 74 -2.00 -4.64 -2.72
C MET A 74 -2.81 -4.14 -3.91
N GLY A 75 -4.12 -4.08 -3.73
CA GLY A 75 -5.07 -3.69 -4.77
C GLY A 75 -5.29 -2.18 -4.83
N TYR A 76 -6.55 -1.78 -4.81
CA TYR A 76 -6.91 -0.37 -4.91
C TYR A 76 -6.56 0.39 -3.63
N THR A 77 -5.75 1.45 -3.79
CA THR A 77 -5.34 2.33 -2.71
C THR A 77 -6.07 3.66 -2.81
N ARG A 78 -6.78 4.03 -1.77
CA ARG A 78 -7.44 5.32 -1.62
C ARG A 78 -6.77 6.10 -0.51
N MET A 79 -6.36 7.33 -0.79
CA MET A 79 -5.82 8.25 0.20
C MET A 79 -6.74 9.43 0.38
N ASN A 80 -6.97 9.82 1.63
CA ASN A 80 -7.66 11.05 1.93
C ASN A 80 -6.81 12.24 1.46
N ASP A 81 -7.41 13.13 0.69
CA ASP A 81 -6.69 14.25 0.03
C ASP A 81 -5.94 15.13 1.03
N ALA A 82 -6.42 15.25 2.26
CA ALA A 82 -5.77 16.02 3.32
C ALA A 82 -4.37 15.49 3.69
N TYR A 83 -4.05 14.23 3.34
CA TYR A 83 -2.81 13.55 3.70
C TYR A 83 -1.90 13.25 2.49
N ARG A 84 -2.27 13.71 1.31
CA ARG A 84 -1.47 13.48 0.09
C ARG A 84 -0.15 14.23 0.11
N GLY A 85 0.83 13.69 -0.60
CA GLY A 85 2.12 14.34 -0.85
C GLY A 85 3.18 14.16 0.23
N ALA A 86 2.89 13.42 1.31
CA ALA A 86 3.83 13.20 2.42
C ALA A 86 4.63 11.88 2.33
N GLY A 87 4.52 11.13 1.24
CA GLY A 87 5.22 9.83 1.08
C GLY A 87 4.72 8.71 2.00
N VAL A 88 3.57 8.87 2.60
CA VAL A 88 3.01 7.93 3.60
C VAL A 88 2.73 6.57 3.00
N ALA A 89 2.22 6.51 1.78
CA ALA A 89 1.82 5.25 1.14
C ALA A 89 2.98 4.25 1.04
N ALA A 90 4.16 4.68 0.61
CA ALA A 90 5.33 3.82 0.52
C ALA A 90 5.76 3.28 1.88
N LEU A 91 5.72 4.12 2.91
CA LEU A 91 6.04 3.72 4.30
C LEU A 91 5.03 2.71 4.85
N VAL A 92 3.76 2.86 4.53
CA VAL A 92 2.71 1.90 4.90
C VAL A 92 2.94 0.56 4.20
N TYR A 93 3.21 0.55 2.91
CA TYR A 93 3.51 -0.68 2.16
C TYR A 93 4.72 -1.40 2.75
N GLU A 94 5.78 -0.67 3.07
CA GLU A 94 6.98 -1.23 3.69
C GLU A 94 6.66 -1.86 5.05
N LEU A 95 5.89 -1.19 5.90
CA LEU A 95 5.48 -1.71 7.20
C LEU A 95 4.63 -2.98 7.04
N VAL A 96 3.66 -2.97 6.14
CA VAL A 96 2.81 -4.14 5.85
C VAL A 96 3.67 -5.32 5.40
N ALA A 97 4.61 -5.10 4.49
CA ALA A 97 5.51 -6.15 4.02
C ALA A 97 6.39 -6.71 5.14
N LYS A 98 6.94 -5.85 6.00
CA LYS A 98 7.77 -6.28 7.14
C LYS A 98 6.99 -7.08 8.18
N GLN A 99 5.75 -6.71 8.45
CA GLN A 99 4.96 -7.29 9.53
C GLN A 99 4.09 -8.47 9.09
N THR A 100 3.66 -8.49 7.84
CA THR A 100 2.71 -9.51 7.36
C THR A 100 3.28 -10.46 6.30
N GLY A 101 4.49 -10.22 5.83
CA GLY A 101 5.15 -11.02 4.81
C GLY A 101 5.07 -10.40 3.41
N PRO A 102 5.42 -11.15 2.35
CA PRO A 102 5.53 -10.64 1.00
C PRO A 102 4.26 -9.97 0.51
N ILE A 103 4.43 -8.81 -0.11
CA ILE A 103 3.36 -8.09 -0.80
C ILE A 103 3.58 -8.13 -2.31
N MET A 104 2.51 -8.01 -3.06
CA MET A 104 2.50 -8.06 -4.50
C MET A 104 1.59 -6.95 -5.04
N SER A 105 1.95 -6.35 -6.16
CA SER A 105 1.05 -5.40 -6.83
C SER A 105 -0.11 -6.10 -7.50
N GLY A 106 -1.21 -5.38 -7.73
CA GLY A 106 -2.27 -5.83 -8.62
C GLY A 106 -1.82 -5.89 -10.09
N SER A 107 -2.62 -6.51 -10.93
CA SER A 107 -2.33 -6.67 -12.37
C SER A 107 -2.40 -5.36 -13.16
N SER A 108 -3.07 -4.35 -12.65
CA SER A 108 -3.10 -3.00 -13.23
C SER A 108 -2.72 -1.98 -12.15
N GLN A 109 -1.99 -0.96 -12.55
CA GLN A 109 -1.53 0.07 -11.66
C GLN A 109 -1.81 1.46 -12.22
N SER A 110 -2.36 2.33 -11.37
CA SER A 110 -2.42 3.76 -11.65
C SER A 110 -1.02 4.38 -11.59
N GLY A 111 -0.87 5.62 -12.10
CA GLY A 111 0.37 6.37 -11.94
C GLY A 111 0.82 6.53 -10.48
N GLY A 112 -0.14 6.73 -9.57
CA GLY A 112 0.13 6.78 -8.13
C GLY A 112 0.61 5.44 -7.56
N GLY A 113 0.03 4.33 -7.99
CA GLY A 113 0.47 2.99 -7.61
C GLY A 113 1.90 2.69 -8.05
N ARG A 114 2.25 3.05 -9.28
CA ARG A 114 3.64 2.93 -9.79
C ARG A 114 4.62 3.75 -8.96
N SER A 115 4.23 4.95 -8.57
CA SER A 115 5.06 5.82 -7.73
C SER A 115 5.40 5.19 -6.39
N ILE A 116 4.48 4.48 -5.78
CA ILE A 116 4.72 3.73 -4.53
C ILE A 116 5.80 2.67 -4.74
N TRP A 117 5.66 1.83 -5.75
CA TRP A 117 6.62 0.77 -6.04
C TRP A 117 7.99 1.31 -6.44
N ASN A 118 8.05 2.39 -7.22
CA ASN A 118 9.29 3.08 -7.53
C ASN A 118 10.00 3.60 -6.27
N THR A 119 9.25 4.17 -5.34
CA THR A 119 9.79 4.66 -4.08
C THR A 119 10.35 3.52 -3.24
N LEU A 120 9.64 2.39 -3.16
CA LEU A 120 10.13 1.21 -2.45
C LEU A 120 11.43 0.66 -3.05
N ALA A 121 11.51 0.61 -4.37
CA ALA A 121 12.73 0.19 -5.06
C ALA A 121 13.90 1.14 -4.79
N LYS A 122 13.68 2.46 -4.86
CA LYS A 122 14.71 3.47 -4.59
C LYS A 122 15.22 3.47 -3.15
N ARG A 123 14.34 3.17 -2.20
CA ARG A 123 14.73 3.10 -0.78
C ARG A 123 15.66 1.93 -0.48
N GLY A 124 15.72 0.91 -1.34
CA GLY A 124 16.58 -0.25 -1.15
C GLY A 124 16.26 -1.10 0.10
N LEU A 125 15.15 -0.81 0.76
CA LEU A 125 14.72 -1.51 1.97
C LEU A 125 13.95 -2.79 1.68
N LEU A 126 13.40 -2.89 0.48
CA LEU A 126 12.68 -4.04 -0.03
C LEU A 126 13.25 -4.45 -1.39
N THR A 127 13.37 -5.75 -1.60
CA THR A 127 13.61 -6.27 -2.94
C THR A 127 12.31 -6.26 -3.71
N VAL A 128 12.25 -5.49 -4.79
CA VAL A 128 11.09 -5.41 -5.67
C VAL A 128 11.36 -6.29 -6.89
N LEU A 129 10.44 -7.21 -7.16
CA LEU A 129 10.53 -8.15 -8.27
C LEU A 129 9.38 -7.94 -9.23
N ALA A 130 9.67 -7.89 -10.51
CA ALA A 130 8.68 -7.87 -11.56
C ALA A 130 8.47 -9.26 -12.14
N ASN A 131 7.23 -9.66 -12.30
CA ASN A 131 6.86 -10.89 -12.99
C ASN A 131 6.61 -10.58 -14.47
N TRP A 132 7.47 -11.10 -15.30
CA TRP A 132 7.32 -11.03 -16.76
C TRP A 132 7.22 -12.43 -17.33
N LYS A 133 6.06 -12.77 -17.90
CA LYS A 133 5.81 -14.10 -18.49
C LYS A 133 6.16 -15.28 -17.57
N GLY A 134 5.85 -15.14 -16.28
CA GLY A 134 6.10 -16.16 -15.28
C GLY A 134 7.51 -16.17 -14.69
N VAL A 135 8.40 -15.29 -15.14
CA VAL A 135 9.76 -15.13 -14.61
C VAL A 135 9.84 -13.86 -13.77
N TYR A 136 10.42 -13.97 -12.59
CA TYR A 136 10.60 -12.84 -11.68
C TYR A 136 12.00 -12.26 -11.81
N HIS A 137 12.08 -10.95 -11.93
CA HIS A 137 13.33 -10.19 -12.04
C HIS A 137 13.39 -9.11 -10.98
N GLU A 138 14.55 -8.88 -10.39
CA GLU A 138 14.81 -7.65 -9.64
C GLU A 138 14.72 -6.45 -10.59
N VAL A 139 13.97 -5.42 -10.16
CA VAL A 139 13.83 -4.20 -10.96
C VAL A 139 14.34 -2.99 -10.22
N GLU A 140 15.05 -2.14 -10.94
CA GLU A 140 15.38 -0.80 -10.51
C GLU A 140 14.25 0.16 -10.89
N SER A 141 14.23 1.32 -10.27
CA SER A 141 13.17 2.31 -10.48
C SER A 141 13.02 2.78 -11.93
N THR A 142 14.12 2.77 -12.69
CA THR A 142 14.15 3.18 -14.11
C THR A 142 13.52 2.15 -15.02
N GLU A 143 13.69 0.87 -14.73
CA GLU A 143 13.11 -0.24 -15.51
C GLU A 143 11.63 -0.38 -15.25
N PHE A 144 11.19 -0.09 -14.04
CA PHE A 144 9.80 -0.22 -13.62
C PHE A 144 8.83 0.63 -14.43
N GLY A 145 9.21 1.87 -14.77
CA GLY A 145 8.36 2.80 -15.53
C GLY A 145 7.99 2.29 -16.92
N GLU A 146 8.91 1.63 -17.60
CA GLU A 146 8.68 1.08 -18.95
C GLU A 146 7.91 -0.23 -18.92
N VAL A 147 8.22 -1.08 -17.98
CA VAL A 147 7.69 -2.46 -17.93
C VAL A 147 6.28 -2.51 -17.31
N ALA A 148 5.92 -1.58 -16.46
CA ALA A 148 4.57 -1.48 -15.90
C ALA A 148 3.48 -1.20 -16.94
N ALA A 149 3.85 -0.76 -18.15
CA ALA A 149 2.90 -0.63 -19.27
C ALA A 149 2.39 -1.98 -19.80
N TYR A 150 2.99 -3.09 -19.42
CA TYR A 150 2.74 -4.41 -19.99
C TYR A 150 2.11 -5.44 -19.05
N ASN A 151 1.31 -5.01 -18.08
CA ASN A 151 0.49 -5.89 -17.24
C ASN A 151 1.25 -7.03 -16.56
N PHE A 152 2.23 -6.74 -15.73
CA PHE A 152 2.79 -7.77 -14.87
C PHE A 152 2.68 -7.41 -13.39
N SER A 153 2.64 -8.45 -12.58
CA SER A 153 2.57 -8.31 -11.14
C SER A 153 3.95 -8.01 -10.57
N LEU A 154 4.00 -7.09 -9.64
CA LEU A 154 5.17 -6.81 -8.82
C LEU A 154 4.97 -7.41 -7.43
N TYR A 155 6.03 -7.88 -6.83
CA TYR A 155 6.00 -8.26 -5.44
C TYR A 155 7.30 -7.86 -4.74
N SER A 156 7.22 -7.68 -3.45
CA SER A 156 8.40 -7.51 -2.63
C SER A 156 8.49 -8.64 -1.61
N THR A 157 9.71 -9.07 -1.32
CA THR A 157 9.96 -10.08 -0.30
C THR A 157 10.54 -9.42 0.94
N ALA A 158 9.71 -9.22 1.96
CA ALA A 158 10.17 -8.70 3.26
C ALA A 158 11.06 -9.70 4.01
N ALA A 159 11.00 -10.98 3.68
CA ALA A 159 11.77 -12.03 4.34
C ALA A 159 13.30 -11.81 4.27
N ARG A 160 13.81 -11.13 3.27
CA ARG A 160 15.25 -10.78 3.18
C ARG A 160 15.67 -9.69 4.17
N LEU A 161 14.75 -8.87 4.65
CA LEU A 161 15.05 -7.82 5.63
C LEU A 161 15.11 -8.34 7.06
N CYS A 162 14.42 -9.44 7.35
CA CYS A 162 14.44 -10.06 8.67
C CYS A 162 15.68 -10.95 8.91
N ALA A 163 16.44 -11.25 7.87
CA ALA A 163 17.63 -12.12 7.93
C ALA A 163 18.95 -11.34 7.98
N ALA A 164 18.89 -10.03 7.94
CA ALA A 164 20.09 -9.17 8.02
C ALA A 164 20.37 -8.69 9.44
#